data_16c08955245267b9eb0ad9436f690729
#
_entry.id   16c08955245267b9eb0ad9436f690729
#
_cell.length_a   1.000
_cell.length_b   1.000
_cell.length_c   1.000
_cell.angle_alpha   90.00
_cell.angle_beta   90.00
_cell.angle_gamma   90.00
#
_symmetry.space_group_name_H-M   'P 1'
#
loop_
_entity.id
_entity.type
_entity.pdbx_description
1 polymer ?
#
loop_
_entity_poly.entity_id
_entity_poly.type
_entity_poly.pdbx_seq_one_letter_code
_entity_poly.pdbx_strand_id
1 'polypeptide(L)'
;MMADRVEAELSRKRLLVVDDAMIMRAIIKDIAAKAGWEIAGEAANGVECVARYRELKPDLVTLDIVMPEMDGVETLRTLRREDPEARVVMVTAIDQRAKLSECIQLGALDFVVKPFDKQRLMSMLQKYAASGGA
;
A
#
# COMPACT_ATOMS: atom_id res chain seq x y z
N MET A 1 3.88 29.86 -7.93
CA MET A 1 2.65 30.62 -7.63
C MET A 1 1.92 29.98 -6.46
N MET A 2 1.19 30.79 -5.71
CA MET A 2 0.47 30.31 -4.52
C MET A 2 -0.55 29.24 -4.86
N ALA A 3 -1.27 29.37 -5.95
CA ALA A 3 -2.27 28.40 -6.38
C ALA A 3 -1.66 27.04 -6.67
N ASP A 4 -0.51 27.02 -7.34
CA ASP A 4 0.20 25.76 -7.64
C ASP A 4 0.69 25.09 -6.37
N ARG A 5 1.13 25.88 -5.41
CA ARG A 5 1.61 25.37 -4.13
C ARG A 5 0.46 24.73 -3.34
N VAL A 6 -0.69 25.38 -3.31
CA VAL A 6 -1.88 24.84 -2.62
C VAL A 6 -2.33 23.56 -3.28
N GLU A 7 -2.38 23.51 -4.62
CA GLU A 7 -2.74 22.30 -5.34
C GLU A 7 -1.77 21.16 -5.06
N ALA A 8 -0.47 21.45 -5.01
CA ALA A 8 0.54 20.43 -4.70
C ALA A 8 0.33 19.84 -3.31
N GLU A 9 -0.01 20.68 -2.32
CA GLU A 9 -0.28 20.23 -0.97
C GLU A 9 -1.57 19.41 -0.89
N LEU A 10 -2.62 19.85 -1.58
CA LEU A 10 -3.92 19.16 -1.59
C LEU A 10 -3.86 17.84 -2.34
N SER A 11 -2.93 17.71 -3.30
CA SER A 11 -2.77 16.49 -4.07
C SER A 11 -1.70 15.56 -3.50
N ARG A 12 -1.21 15.85 -2.27
CA ARG A 12 -0.22 15.00 -1.61
C ARG A 12 -0.74 13.58 -1.50
N LYS A 13 0.09 12.62 -1.91
CA LYS A 13 -0.30 11.21 -1.91
C LYS A 13 -0.24 10.63 -0.51
N ARG A 14 -1.28 9.91 -0.15
CA ARG A 14 -1.48 9.35 1.19
C ARG A 14 -1.43 7.84 1.12
N LEU A 15 -0.62 7.25 1.99
CA LEU A 15 -0.35 5.81 1.99
C LEU A 15 -0.86 5.15 3.27
N LEU A 16 -1.52 4.00 3.11
CA LEU A 16 -1.89 3.13 4.22
C LEU A 16 -0.93 1.93 4.21
N VAL A 17 -0.22 1.70 5.32
CA VAL A 17 0.77 0.63 5.44
C VAL A 17 0.17 -0.53 6.23
N VAL A 18 0.10 -1.72 5.62
CA VAL A 18 -0.55 -2.88 6.21
C VAL A 18 0.40 -4.07 6.27
N ASP A 19 0.77 -4.46 7.49
CA ASP A 19 1.67 -5.58 7.76
C ASP A 19 1.51 -5.93 9.24
N ASP A 20 1.51 -7.22 9.58
CA ASP A 20 1.33 -7.60 10.97
C ASP A 20 2.57 -7.36 11.83
N ALA A 21 3.75 -7.17 11.22
CA ALA A 21 4.99 -6.90 11.93
C ALA A 21 5.21 -5.40 12.09
N MET A 22 5.21 -4.93 13.34
CA MET A 22 5.40 -3.50 13.65
C MET A 22 6.72 -2.97 13.09
N ILE A 23 7.79 -3.74 13.17
CA ILE A 23 9.10 -3.33 12.62
C ILE A 23 9.02 -3.15 11.12
N MET A 24 8.31 -4.04 10.43
CA MET A 24 8.17 -3.92 8.97
C MET A 24 7.37 -2.67 8.61
N ARG A 25 6.28 -2.39 9.34
CA ARG A 25 5.52 -1.16 9.12
C ARG A 25 6.39 0.08 9.29
N ALA A 26 7.26 0.08 10.32
CA ALA A 26 8.16 1.21 10.56
C ALA A 26 9.14 1.39 9.40
N ILE A 27 9.70 0.32 8.88
CA ILE A 27 10.63 0.36 7.75
C ILE A 27 9.93 0.91 6.50
N ILE A 28 8.75 0.39 6.20
CA ILE A 28 8.00 0.82 5.01
C ILE A 28 7.59 2.28 5.13
N LYS A 29 7.15 2.71 6.30
CA LYS A 29 6.76 4.11 6.52
C LYS A 29 7.95 5.05 6.30
N ASP A 30 9.13 4.67 6.79
CA ASP A 30 10.33 5.49 6.62
C ASP A 30 10.71 5.64 5.15
N ILE A 31 10.72 4.53 4.41
CA ILE A 31 11.03 4.53 2.98
C ILE A 31 9.98 5.33 2.20
N ALA A 32 8.72 5.15 2.53
CA ALA A 32 7.62 5.83 1.86
C ALA A 32 7.68 7.34 2.07
N ALA A 33 7.98 7.78 3.28
CA ALA A 33 8.12 9.20 3.57
C ALA A 33 9.23 9.82 2.72
N LYS A 34 10.35 9.11 2.58
CA LYS A 34 11.47 9.55 1.74
C LYS A 34 11.12 9.54 0.26
N ALA A 35 10.17 8.71 -0.14
CA ALA A 35 9.69 8.63 -1.51
C ALA A 35 8.60 9.66 -1.84
N GLY A 36 8.26 10.51 -0.89
CA GLY A 36 7.29 11.59 -1.10
C GLY A 36 5.86 11.30 -0.66
N TRP A 37 5.64 10.19 0.05
CA TRP A 37 4.31 9.83 0.53
C TRP A 37 4.04 10.40 1.91
N GLU A 38 2.80 10.82 2.12
CA GLU A 38 2.28 11.11 3.45
C GLU A 38 1.71 9.81 4.01
N ILE A 39 2.05 9.47 5.23
CA ILE A 39 1.53 8.26 5.86
C ILE A 39 0.15 8.56 6.44
N ALA A 40 -0.89 8.03 5.82
CA ALA A 40 -2.26 8.23 6.26
C ALA A 40 -2.57 7.41 7.51
N GLY A 41 -1.96 6.22 7.60
CA GLY A 41 -2.16 5.33 8.74
C GLY A 41 -1.51 3.99 8.52
N GLU A 42 -1.76 3.07 9.45
CA GLU A 42 -1.25 1.71 9.38
C GLU A 42 -2.27 0.73 9.94
N ALA A 43 -2.14 -0.53 9.56
CA ALA A 43 -2.99 -1.60 10.04
C ALA A 43 -2.17 -2.87 10.22
N ALA A 44 -2.53 -3.69 11.19
CA ALA A 44 -1.79 -4.91 11.53
C ALA A 44 -2.44 -6.18 10.99
N ASN A 45 -3.63 -6.09 10.42
CA ASN A 45 -4.34 -7.23 9.84
C ASN A 45 -5.35 -6.73 8.80
N GLY A 46 -5.99 -7.67 8.11
CA GLY A 46 -6.93 -7.33 7.05
C GLY A 46 -8.20 -6.65 7.53
N VAL A 47 -8.69 -7.03 8.71
CA VAL A 47 -9.89 -6.42 9.27
C VAL A 47 -9.64 -4.94 9.57
N GLU A 48 -8.52 -4.64 10.22
CA GLU A 48 -8.11 -3.25 10.46
C GLU A 48 -7.89 -2.50 9.14
N CYS A 49 -7.30 -3.17 8.16
CA CYS A 49 -7.03 -2.57 6.86
C CYS A 49 -8.33 -2.07 6.21
N VAL A 50 -9.34 -2.93 6.16
CA VAL A 50 -10.63 -2.57 5.55
C VAL A 50 -11.26 -1.39 6.29
N ALA A 51 -11.25 -1.42 7.61
CA ALA A 51 -11.80 -0.33 8.43
C ALA A 51 -11.04 0.98 8.19
N ARG A 52 -9.70 0.92 8.19
CA ARG A 52 -8.86 2.10 7.94
C ARG A 52 -9.03 2.65 6.54
N TYR A 53 -9.16 1.76 5.56
CA TYR A 53 -9.36 2.18 4.17
C TYR A 53 -10.64 2.99 4.02
N ARG A 54 -11.72 2.53 4.61
CA ARG A 54 -13.01 3.23 4.57
C ARG A 54 -12.93 4.61 5.21
N GLU A 55 -12.22 4.69 6.34
CA GLU A 55 -12.08 5.91 7.12
C GLU A 55 -11.13 6.91 6.45
N LEU A 56 -9.97 6.44 6.01
CA LEU A 56 -8.87 7.30 5.55
C LEU A 56 -8.90 7.57 4.06
N LYS A 57 -9.47 6.68 3.28
CA LYS A 57 -9.49 6.77 1.80
C LYS A 57 -8.11 7.09 1.24
N PRO A 58 -7.12 6.21 1.48
CA PRO A 58 -5.75 6.46 1.02
C PRO A 58 -5.64 6.38 -0.49
N ASP A 59 -4.57 6.95 -1.03
CA ASP A 59 -4.29 6.88 -2.47
C ASP A 59 -3.58 5.60 -2.86
N LEU A 60 -2.93 4.94 -1.91
CA LEU A 60 -2.23 3.67 -2.15
C LEU A 60 -2.19 2.88 -0.86
N VAL A 61 -2.22 1.56 -0.97
CA VAL A 61 -2.05 0.64 0.16
C VAL A 61 -0.86 -0.26 -0.13
N THR A 62 0.06 -0.40 0.84
CA THR A 62 1.05 -1.48 0.81
C THR A 62 0.50 -2.60 1.69
N LEU A 63 0.38 -3.80 1.16
CA LEU A 63 -0.35 -4.89 1.79
C LEU A 63 0.45 -6.18 1.81
N ASP A 64 0.63 -6.75 3.00
CA ASP A 64 1.22 -8.08 3.14
C ASP A 64 0.15 -9.15 2.91
N ILE A 65 0.58 -10.33 2.49
CA ILE A 65 -0.33 -11.46 2.26
C ILE A 65 -0.60 -12.21 3.57
N VAL A 66 0.46 -12.55 4.31
CA VAL A 66 0.33 -13.38 5.52
C VAL A 66 0.07 -12.51 6.74
N MET A 67 -1.16 -12.53 7.22
CA MET A 67 -1.57 -11.76 8.39
C MET A 67 -2.62 -12.56 9.17
N PRO A 68 -2.74 -12.34 10.48
CA PRO A 68 -3.78 -13.02 11.26
C PRO A 68 -5.17 -12.50 10.90
N GLU A 69 -6.15 -13.29 11.20
CA GLU A 69 -7.59 -13.01 11.05
C GLU A 69 -8.09 -12.94 9.61
N MET A 70 -7.47 -12.11 8.79
CA MET A 70 -7.87 -11.93 7.40
C MET A 70 -6.60 -11.69 6.59
N ASP A 71 -6.24 -12.62 5.70
CA ASP A 71 -5.00 -12.51 4.94
C ASP A 71 -5.10 -11.44 3.83
N GLY A 72 -3.96 -11.19 3.18
CA GLY A 72 -3.88 -10.13 2.18
C GLY A 72 -4.70 -10.38 0.93
N VAL A 73 -4.90 -11.65 0.54
CA VAL A 73 -5.73 -11.98 -0.64
C VAL A 73 -7.18 -11.59 -0.37
N GLU A 74 -7.70 -12.02 0.78
CA GLU A 74 -9.07 -11.71 1.17
C GLU A 74 -9.25 -10.20 1.37
N THR A 75 -8.24 -9.57 1.97
CA THR A 75 -8.25 -8.11 2.18
C THR A 75 -8.32 -7.37 0.84
N LEU A 76 -7.47 -7.76 -0.11
CA LEU A 76 -7.46 -7.14 -1.44
C LEU A 76 -8.80 -7.35 -2.15
N ARG A 77 -9.34 -8.56 -2.08
CA ARG A 77 -10.64 -8.86 -2.70
C ARG A 77 -11.72 -7.94 -2.13
N THR A 78 -11.72 -7.77 -0.81
CA THR A 78 -12.70 -6.91 -0.14
C THR A 78 -12.55 -5.46 -0.55
N LEU A 79 -11.31 -4.94 -0.54
CA LEU A 79 -11.05 -3.56 -0.94
C LEU A 79 -11.50 -3.29 -2.37
N ARG A 80 -11.16 -4.21 -3.29
CA ARG A 80 -11.48 -4.04 -4.71
C ARG A 80 -12.99 -4.17 -4.97
N ARG A 81 -13.68 -4.98 -4.19
CA ARG A 81 -15.13 -5.11 -4.31
C ARG A 81 -15.84 -3.84 -3.83
N GLU A 82 -15.34 -3.24 -2.73
CA GLU A 82 -15.94 -2.02 -2.18
C GLU A 82 -15.55 -0.78 -2.96
N ASP A 83 -14.32 -0.78 -3.50
CA ASP A 83 -13.78 0.34 -4.27
C ASP A 83 -13.00 -0.22 -5.46
N PRO A 84 -13.61 -0.31 -6.64
CA PRO A 84 -12.93 -0.83 -7.82
C PRO A 84 -11.70 -0.03 -8.24
N GLU A 85 -11.54 1.18 -7.74
CA GLU A 85 -10.38 2.03 -8.04
C GLU A 85 -9.31 1.96 -6.95
N ALA A 86 -9.48 1.09 -5.96
CA ALA A 86 -8.48 0.92 -4.90
C ALA A 86 -7.13 0.52 -5.52
N ARG A 87 -6.09 1.24 -5.11
CA ARG A 87 -4.74 1.02 -5.61
C ARG A 87 -3.94 0.33 -4.51
N VAL A 88 -3.51 -0.89 -4.80
CA VAL A 88 -2.83 -1.73 -3.82
C VAL A 88 -1.58 -2.34 -4.41
N VAL A 89 -0.46 -2.28 -3.70
CA VAL A 89 0.77 -2.99 -4.05
C VAL A 89 1.08 -3.99 -2.95
N MET A 90 1.56 -5.17 -3.33
CA MET A 90 1.84 -6.23 -2.37
C MET A 90 3.30 -6.18 -1.90
N VAL A 91 3.51 -6.38 -0.61
CA VAL A 91 4.86 -6.49 -0.03
C VAL A 91 4.87 -7.80 0.75
N THR A 92 5.43 -8.86 0.17
CA THR A 92 5.20 -10.21 0.69
C THR A 92 6.44 -11.11 0.60
N ALA A 93 6.40 -12.22 1.33
CA ALA A 93 7.51 -13.19 1.35
C ALA A 93 7.55 -14.01 0.06
N ILE A 94 8.75 -14.49 -0.28
CA ILE A 94 8.99 -15.21 -1.55
C ILE A 94 8.22 -16.53 -1.66
N ASP A 95 7.85 -17.13 -0.54
CA ASP A 95 7.13 -18.41 -0.53
C ASP A 95 5.61 -18.28 -0.76
N GLN A 96 5.14 -17.08 -1.08
CA GLN A 96 3.72 -16.81 -1.29
C GLN A 96 3.34 -16.63 -2.76
N ARG A 97 4.05 -17.29 -3.68
CA ARG A 97 3.87 -17.11 -5.13
C ARG A 97 2.44 -17.34 -5.60
N ALA A 98 1.81 -18.42 -5.15
CA ALA A 98 0.46 -18.76 -5.61
C ALA A 98 -0.54 -17.67 -5.19
N LYS A 99 -0.43 -17.22 -3.96
CA LYS A 99 -1.30 -16.16 -3.45
C LYS A 99 -1.00 -14.83 -4.09
N LEU A 100 0.28 -14.55 -4.37
CA LEU A 100 0.67 -13.34 -5.07
C LEU A 100 0.07 -13.30 -6.48
N SER A 101 0.11 -14.42 -7.19
CA SER A 101 -0.50 -14.52 -8.52
C SER A 101 -1.99 -14.21 -8.45
N GLU A 102 -2.66 -14.71 -7.45
CA GLU A 102 -4.08 -14.42 -7.22
C GLU A 102 -4.31 -12.92 -6.97
N CYS A 103 -3.43 -12.29 -6.20
CA CYS A 103 -3.52 -10.85 -5.95
C CYS A 103 -3.37 -10.04 -7.25
N ILE A 104 -2.45 -10.43 -8.12
CA ILE A 104 -2.27 -9.76 -9.40
C ILE A 104 -3.56 -9.87 -10.24
N GLN A 105 -4.17 -11.05 -10.25
CA GLN A 105 -5.44 -11.26 -10.96
C GLN A 105 -6.57 -10.42 -10.36
N LEU A 106 -6.54 -10.17 -9.06
CA LEU A 106 -7.52 -9.33 -8.39
C LEU A 106 -7.27 -7.83 -8.59
N GLY A 107 -6.19 -7.47 -9.26
CA GLY A 107 -5.93 -6.08 -9.60
C GLY A 107 -4.87 -5.38 -8.78
N ALA A 108 -4.03 -6.13 -8.02
CA ALA A 108 -2.87 -5.51 -7.38
C ALA A 108 -1.98 -4.89 -8.47
N LEU A 109 -1.50 -3.69 -8.21
CA LEU A 109 -0.75 -2.93 -9.22
C LEU A 109 0.69 -3.42 -9.38
N ASP A 110 1.30 -3.93 -8.31
CA ASP A 110 2.71 -4.28 -8.30
C ASP A 110 3.01 -5.10 -7.06
N PHE A 111 4.26 -5.55 -6.95
CA PHE A 111 4.68 -6.27 -5.76
C PHE A 111 6.18 -6.10 -5.50
N VAL A 112 6.56 -6.28 -4.24
CA VAL A 112 7.95 -6.36 -3.80
C VAL A 112 8.05 -7.56 -2.87
N VAL A 113 9.11 -8.37 -3.04
CA VAL A 113 9.31 -9.59 -2.26
C VAL A 113 10.24 -9.32 -1.09
N LYS A 114 9.87 -9.80 0.10
CA LYS A 114 10.71 -9.74 1.30
C LYS A 114 11.71 -10.90 1.32
N PRO A 115 12.94 -10.70 1.77
CA PRO A 115 13.51 -9.41 2.13
C PRO A 115 13.77 -8.57 0.90
N PHE A 116 13.44 -7.29 0.97
CA PHE A 116 13.60 -6.40 -0.18
C PHE A 116 14.80 -5.48 -0.01
N ASP A 117 15.32 -5.04 -1.14
CA ASP A 117 16.28 -3.95 -1.21
C ASP A 117 15.48 -2.65 -1.01
N LYS A 118 15.98 -1.77 -0.14
CA LYS A 118 15.32 -0.47 0.13
C LYS A 118 15.12 0.33 -1.15
N GLN A 119 16.09 0.28 -2.05
CA GLN A 119 16.01 1.00 -3.31
C GLN A 119 14.88 0.46 -4.20
N ARG A 120 14.64 -0.83 -4.17
CA ARG A 120 13.55 -1.47 -4.92
C ARG A 120 12.19 -0.95 -4.44
N LEU A 121 11.98 -0.92 -3.13
CA LEU A 121 10.75 -0.40 -2.56
C LEU A 121 10.61 1.10 -2.81
N MET A 122 11.70 1.85 -2.63
CA MET A 122 11.72 3.29 -2.90
C MET A 122 11.29 3.58 -4.34
N SER A 123 11.89 2.88 -5.31
CA SER A 123 11.59 3.10 -6.73
C SER A 123 10.14 2.81 -7.06
N MET A 124 9.60 1.73 -6.49
CA MET A 124 8.19 1.38 -6.70
C MET A 124 7.27 2.48 -6.13
N LEU A 125 7.54 2.91 -4.91
CA LEU A 125 6.70 3.95 -4.28
C LEU A 125 6.80 5.28 -5.01
N GLN A 126 7.99 5.64 -5.51
CA GLN A 126 8.15 6.84 -6.32
C GLN A 126 7.36 6.77 -7.61
N LYS A 127 7.37 5.61 -8.25
CA LYS A 127 6.62 5.39 -9.49
C LYS A 127 5.13 5.66 -9.30
N TYR A 128 4.54 5.14 -8.23
CA TYR A 128 3.10 5.28 -7.99
C TYR A 128 2.74 6.65 -7.41
N ALA A 129 3.66 7.33 -6.77
CA ALA A 129 3.46 8.72 -6.38
C ALA A 129 3.35 9.61 -7.61
N ALA A 130 4.21 9.39 -8.60
CA ALA A 130 4.22 10.18 -9.83
C ALA A 130 2.97 9.95 -10.69
N SER A 131 2.51 8.69 -10.80
CA SER A 131 1.41 8.32 -11.68
C SER A 131 0.03 8.41 -11.03
N GLY A 132 -0.01 8.47 -9.73
CA GLY A 132 -1.25 8.29 -8.98
C GLY A 132 -2.22 9.45 -9.03
N GLY A 133 -1.82 10.57 -9.58
CA GLY A 133 -2.67 11.73 -9.66
C GLY A 133 -3.52 11.80 -10.93
N ALA A 134 -3.26 10.92 -11.84
CA ALA A 134 -3.94 10.95 -13.13
C ALA A 134 -5.41 10.56 -13.04
#